data_f37696210532d0b1044ec6111cfa6aaa
#
_entry.id   f37696210532d0b1044ec6111cfa6aaa
#
_cell.length_a   1.000
_cell.length_b   1.000
_cell.length_c   1.000
_cell.angle_alpha   90.00
_cell.angle_beta   90.00
_cell.angle_gamma   90.00
#
_symmetry.space_group_name_H-M   'P 1'
#
loop_
_entity.id
_entity.type
_entity.pdbx_description
1 polymer ?
#
loop_
_entity_poly.entity_id
_entity_poly.type
_entity_poly.pdbx_seq_one_letter_code
_entity_poly.pdbx_strand_id
1 'polypeptide(L)'
;MSKVLVSVMLIAMLSLAQASFAEDAPPPGYDEALAQSVGADEHGMRRYVLVILKTGPNRIPDGPERDEMFRGHFANMQRLSDEGKLALAGPLDGVDGWRGLFVMAVPDIDEAKQLVATDPVIIKGEMVAEYHKYYGSAALMMVRDGHKRIAKKSM
;
A
#
# COMPACT_ATOMS: atom_id res chain seq x y z
N MET A 1 -18.47 -57.71 -43.22
CA MET A 1 -17.33 -56.78 -43.09
C MET A 1 -17.81 -55.39 -42.62
N SER A 2 -18.75 -55.29 -41.65
CA SER A 2 -19.36 -54.01 -41.34
C SER A 2 -19.46 -53.68 -39.84
N LYS A 3 -18.84 -54.44 -38.94
CA LYS A 3 -18.88 -54.24 -37.47
C LYS A 3 -17.56 -53.78 -36.84
N VAL A 4 -16.46 -53.72 -37.58
CA VAL A 4 -15.12 -53.35 -37.05
C VAL A 4 -14.84 -51.85 -37.25
N LEU A 5 -15.53 -51.16 -38.21
CA LEU A 5 -15.31 -49.73 -38.47
C LEU A 5 -16.01 -48.78 -37.49
N VAL A 6 -17.01 -49.22 -36.76
CA VAL A 6 -17.78 -48.35 -35.81
C VAL A 6 -17.06 -48.21 -34.45
N SER A 7 -16.23 -49.21 -34.06
CA SER A 7 -15.54 -49.17 -32.76
C SER A 7 -14.28 -48.30 -32.74
N VAL A 8 -13.67 -48.00 -33.88
CA VAL A 8 -12.47 -47.13 -33.95
C VAL A 8 -12.80 -45.66 -33.92
N MET A 9 -14.03 -45.27 -34.31
CA MET A 9 -14.42 -43.87 -34.38
C MET A 9 -14.91 -43.31 -33.02
N LEU A 10 -15.22 -44.17 -32.05
CA LEU A 10 -15.70 -43.76 -30.73
C LEU A 10 -14.57 -43.49 -29.72
N ILE A 11 -13.34 -43.95 -29.98
CA ILE A 11 -12.19 -43.75 -29.11
C ILE A 11 -11.44 -42.44 -29.41
N ALA A 12 -11.61 -41.86 -30.59
CA ALA A 12 -10.98 -40.61 -30.99
C ALA A 12 -11.66 -39.34 -30.47
N MET A 13 -12.87 -39.43 -29.93
CA MET A 13 -13.63 -38.25 -29.43
C MET A 13 -13.46 -37.99 -27.93
N LEU A 14 -12.77 -38.85 -27.20
CA LEU A 14 -12.61 -38.69 -25.73
C LEU A 14 -11.29 -37.99 -25.33
N SER A 15 -10.44 -37.62 -26.26
CA SER A 15 -9.12 -37.04 -25.96
C SER A 15 -9.05 -35.52 -26.13
N LEU A 16 -10.14 -34.82 -26.47
CA LEU A 16 -10.13 -33.35 -26.66
C LEU A 16 -10.71 -32.52 -25.49
N ALA A 17 -11.09 -33.12 -24.38
CA ALA A 17 -11.77 -32.43 -23.29
C ALA A 17 -10.87 -32.10 -22.09
N GLN A 18 -9.55 -32.22 -22.15
CA GLN A 18 -8.64 -31.98 -21.00
C GLN A 18 -7.67 -30.79 -21.17
N ALA A 19 -7.89 -29.90 -22.10
CA ALA A 19 -6.95 -28.79 -22.36
C ALA A 19 -7.42 -27.42 -21.82
N SER A 20 -8.40 -27.33 -20.90
CA SER A 20 -8.96 -26.02 -20.55
C SER A 20 -8.94 -25.63 -19.06
N PHE A 21 -8.23 -26.32 -18.18
CA PHE A 21 -8.22 -25.98 -16.75
C PHE A 21 -6.84 -25.64 -16.17
N ALA A 22 -5.84 -25.37 -16.98
CA ALA A 22 -4.49 -25.08 -16.49
C ALA A 22 -4.14 -23.57 -16.38
N GLU A 23 -5.08 -22.67 -16.74
CA GLU A 23 -4.77 -21.23 -16.83
C GLU A 23 -5.07 -20.43 -15.54
N ASP A 24 -5.76 -21.02 -14.56
CA ASP A 24 -6.20 -20.31 -13.34
C ASP A 24 -5.51 -20.79 -12.04
N ALA A 25 -4.53 -21.67 -12.10
CA ALA A 25 -3.83 -22.10 -10.88
C ALA A 25 -2.83 -21.01 -10.46
N PRO A 26 -2.82 -20.62 -9.17
CA PRO A 26 -1.87 -19.61 -8.69
C PRO A 26 -0.42 -20.11 -8.88
N PRO A 27 0.54 -19.20 -9.08
CA PRO A 27 1.93 -19.55 -9.31
C PRO A 27 2.52 -20.27 -8.08
N PRO A 28 3.55 -21.13 -8.27
CA PRO A 28 4.24 -21.76 -7.16
C PRO A 28 4.73 -20.72 -6.16
N GLY A 29 4.42 -20.94 -4.86
CA GLY A 29 4.79 -20.00 -3.80
C GLY A 29 3.78 -18.90 -3.52
N TYR A 30 2.63 -18.87 -4.20
CA TYR A 30 1.52 -17.99 -3.85
C TYR A 30 0.98 -18.35 -2.45
N ASP A 31 0.87 -17.32 -1.60
CA ASP A 31 0.31 -17.41 -0.24
C ASP A 31 -1.00 -16.62 -0.19
N GLU A 32 -2.11 -17.34 -0.27
CA GLU A 32 -3.45 -16.76 -0.26
C GLU A 32 -3.76 -16.05 1.06
N ALA A 33 -3.35 -16.63 2.20
CA ALA A 33 -3.60 -16.03 3.50
C ALA A 33 -2.84 -14.70 3.67
N LEU A 34 -1.60 -14.66 3.19
CA LEU A 34 -0.82 -13.43 3.16
C LEU A 34 -1.47 -12.40 2.22
N ALA A 35 -1.83 -12.77 1.01
CA ALA A 35 -2.48 -11.89 0.04
C ALA A 35 -3.74 -11.25 0.62
N GLN A 36 -4.60 -12.05 1.24
CA GLN A 36 -5.80 -11.56 1.93
C GLN A 36 -5.47 -10.62 3.10
N SER A 37 -4.47 -10.94 3.91
CA SER A 37 -4.09 -10.16 5.09
C SER A 37 -3.60 -8.75 4.74
N VAL A 38 -2.94 -8.59 3.59
CA VAL A 38 -2.45 -7.30 3.09
C VAL A 38 -3.43 -6.60 2.14
N GLY A 39 -4.58 -7.22 1.85
CA GLY A 39 -5.61 -6.69 0.96
C GLY A 39 -5.17 -6.62 -0.50
N ALA A 40 -4.42 -7.64 -0.95
CA ALA A 40 -3.97 -7.76 -2.33
C ALA A 40 -5.13 -8.17 -3.25
N ASP A 41 -5.15 -7.64 -4.46
CA ASP A 41 -5.94 -8.16 -5.57
C ASP A 41 -5.23 -9.32 -6.28
N GLU A 42 -5.80 -9.80 -7.40
CA GLU A 42 -5.25 -10.90 -8.20
C GLU A 42 -3.83 -10.65 -8.74
N HIS A 43 -3.40 -9.39 -8.81
CA HIS A 43 -2.06 -8.99 -9.24
C HIS A 43 -1.10 -8.70 -8.07
N GLY A 44 -1.49 -8.97 -6.82
CA GLY A 44 -0.71 -8.64 -5.63
C GLY A 44 -0.67 -7.13 -5.32
N MET A 45 -1.60 -6.37 -5.89
CA MET A 45 -1.67 -4.92 -5.80
C MET A 45 -2.83 -4.47 -4.92
N ARG A 46 -2.81 -3.21 -4.48
CA ARG A 46 -3.95 -2.55 -3.82
C ARG A 46 -3.96 -1.05 -4.06
N ARG A 47 -5.09 -0.44 -3.76
CA ARG A 47 -5.23 1.03 -3.82
C ARG A 47 -4.72 1.67 -2.55
N TYR A 48 -4.07 2.82 -2.74
CA TYR A 48 -3.56 3.72 -1.71
C TYR A 48 -3.85 5.17 -2.08
N VAL A 49 -3.58 6.07 -1.16
CA VAL A 49 -3.43 7.49 -1.45
C VAL A 49 -1.98 7.89 -1.15
N LEU A 50 -1.27 8.35 -2.18
CA LEU A 50 0.03 8.99 -2.02
C LEU A 50 -0.19 10.43 -1.59
N VAL A 51 0.43 10.84 -0.49
CA VAL A 51 0.38 12.20 0.03
C VAL A 51 1.78 12.79 -0.02
N ILE A 52 1.93 13.91 -0.69
CA ILE A 52 3.18 14.69 -0.69
C ILE A 52 3.01 15.84 0.31
N LEU A 53 3.83 15.87 1.34
CA LEU A 53 3.92 16.98 2.28
C LEU A 53 4.86 18.03 1.69
N LYS A 54 4.37 19.24 1.53
CA LYS A 54 5.11 20.38 0.96
C LYS A 54 5.28 21.47 2.00
N THR A 55 6.26 22.32 1.83
CA THR A 55 6.46 23.50 2.68
C THR A 55 5.18 24.33 2.70
N GLY A 56 4.68 24.59 3.90
CA GLY A 56 3.47 25.36 4.14
C GLY A 56 3.75 26.88 4.25
N PRO A 57 2.69 27.69 4.38
CA PRO A 57 2.80 29.13 4.48
C PRO A 57 3.35 29.63 5.82
N ASN A 58 3.26 28.81 6.89
CA ASN A 58 3.62 29.21 8.25
C ASN A 58 4.85 28.46 8.74
N ARG A 59 6.03 29.05 8.50
CA ARG A 59 7.25 28.50 9.04
C ARG A 59 7.31 28.73 10.54
N ILE A 60 7.28 27.64 11.33
CA ILE A 60 7.49 27.72 12.78
C ILE A 60 9.00 27.86 13.05
N PRO A 61 9.45 28.92 13.78
CA PRO A 61 10.87 29.11 14.11
C PRO A 61 11.42 27.94 14.91
N ASP A 62 12.75 27.73 14.80
CA ASP A 62 13.44 26.72 15.60
C ASP A 62 13.30 27.05 17.09
N GLY A 63 13.03 26.00 17.90
CA GLY A 63 12.82 26.12 19.32
C GLY A 63 11.73 25.17 19.86
N PRO A 64 11.36 25.32 21.14
CA PRO A 64 10.49 24.36 21.85
C PRO A 64 9.12 24.13 21.18
N GLU A 65 8.54 25.15 20.57
CA GLU A 65 7.26 25.03 19.87
C GLU A 65 7.39 24.13 18.61
N ARG A 66 8.45 24.31 17.84
CA ARG A 66 8.76 23.49 16.69
C ARG A 66 9.04 22.04 17.10
N ASP A 67 9.83 21.86 18.15
CA ASP A 67 10.17 20.54 18.67
C ASP A 67 8.91 19.78 19.13
N GLU A 68 7.99 20.46 19.83
CA GLU A 68 6.70 19.88 20.22
C GLU A 68 5.83 19.52 19.03
N MET A 69 5.75 20.39 18.03
CA MET A 69 4.99 20.13 16.81
C MET A 69 5.50 18.87 16.10
N PHE A 70 6.83 18.73 15.92
CA PHE A 70 7.41 17.55 15.27
C PHE A 70 7.28 16.29 16.13
N ARG A 71 7.35 16.39 17.45
CA ARG A 71 7.06 15.28 18.35
C ARG A 71 5.63 14.77 18.15
N GLY A 72 4.66 15.69 18.06
CA GLY A 72 3.29 15.36 17.73
C GLY A 72 3.11 14.76 16.34
N HIS A 73 3.85 15.26 15.35
CA HIS A 73 3.89 14.70 14.00
C HIS A 73 4.33 13.23 13.99
N PHE A 74 5.46 12.92 14.64
CA PHE A 74 5.95 11.53 14.72
C PHE A 74 4.99 10.62 15.49
N ALA A 75 4.40 11.12 16.59
CA ALA A 75 3.39 10.38 17.35
C ALA A 75 2.13 10.09 16.50
N ASN A 76 1.69 11.03 15.66
CA ASN A 76 0.58 10.86 14.75
C ASN A 76 0.90 9.82 13.66
N MET A 77 2.10 9.87 13.08
CA MET A 77 2.56 8.86 12.12
C MET A 77 2.57 7.45 12.73
N GLN A 78 3.08 7.32 13.97
CA GLN A 78 3.11 6.04 14.66
C GLN A 78 1.67 5.52 14.90
N ARG A 79 0.75 6.37 15.35
CA ARG A 79 -0.66 6.03 15.56
C ARG A 79 -1.30 5.52 14.25
N LEU A 80 -1.16 6.29 13.15
CA LEU A 80 -1.71 5.90 11.84
C LEU A 80 -1.11 4.60 11.31
N SER A 81 0.17 4.36 11.57
CA SER A 81 0.83 3.10 11.24
C SER A 81 0.28 1.94 12.07
N ASP A 82 0.05 2.14 13.39
CA ASP A 82 -0.49 1.10 14.27
C ASP A 82 -1.96 0.77 13.95
N GLU A 83 -2.72 1.74 13.48
CA GLU A 83 -4.08 1.56 12.95
C GLU A 83 -4.12 0.92 11.55
N GLY A 84 -2.97 0.64 10.91
CA GLY A 84 -2.88 0.09 9.56
C GLY A 84 -3.30 1.09 8.46
N LYS A 85 -3.34 2.39 8.78
CA LYS A 85 -3.73 3.47 7.86
C LYS A 85 -2.53 4.10 7.14
N LEU A 86 -1.33 3.93 7.64
CA LEU A 86 -0.08 4.42 7.06
C LEU A 86 0.83 3.24 6.75
N ALA A 87 1.00 2.94 5.46
CA ALA A 87 1.84 1.83 4.99
C ALA A 87 3.33 2.20 4.95
N LEU A 88 3.63 3.44 4.55
CA LEU A 88 4.99 3.96 4.40
C LEU A 88 4.99 5.46 4.63
N ALA A 89 6.04 5.96 5.27
CA ALA A 89 6.32 7.39 5.39
C ALA A 89 7.82 7.64 5.38
N GLY A 90 8.22 8.84 4.97
CA GLY A 90 9.61 9.25 5.03
C GLY A 90 9.82 10.69 4.57
N PRO A 91 10.95 11.31 4.97
CA PRO A 91 11.33 12.64 4.53
C PRO A 91 11.78 12.63 3.08
N LEU A 92 11.63 13.77 2.42
CA LEU A 92 12.22 14.10 1.13
C LEU A 92 13.28 15.20 1.29
N ASP A 93 14.06 15.42 0.27
CA ASP A 93 15.24 16.30 0.27
C ASP A 93 14.94 17.81 0.23
N GLY A 94 13.67 18.18 0.11
CA GLY A 94 13.23 19.59 0.09
C GLY A 94 13.24 20.24 -1.29
N VAL A 95 13.66 19.55 -2.35
CA VAL A 95 13.58 20.06 -3.74
C VAL A 95 12.13 20.39 -4.06
N ASP A 96 11.90 21.53 -4.70
CA ASP A 96 10.57 22.07 -5.03
C ASP A 96 9.61 22.19 -3.83
N GLY A 97 10.20 22.30 -2.62
CA GLY A 97 9.45 22.40 -1.38
C GLY A 97 8.85 21.08 -0.89
N TRP A 98 9.23 19.95 -1.46
CA TRP A 98 8.77 18.63 -1.04
C TRP A 98 9.49 18.20 0.24
N ARG A 99 8.74 18.03 1.31
CA ARG A 99 9.27 17.79 2.67
C ARG A 99 9.20 16.33 3.09
N GLY A 100 8.23 15.60 2.61
CA GLY A 100 8.01 14.20 2.96
C GLY A 100 6.90 13.56 2.16
N LEU A 101 6.75 12.25 2.30
CA LEU A 101 5.66 11.51 1.68
C LEU A 101 5.01 10.56 2.68
N PHE A 102 3.70 10.31 2.46
CA PHE A 102 2.96 9.21 3.07
C PHE A 102 2.35 8.34 1.98
N VAL A 103 2.33 7.03 2.19
CA VAL A 103 1.49 6.09 1.46
C VAL A 103 0.39 5.64 2.42
N MET A 104 -0.80 6.22 2.24
CA MET A 104 -1.96 5.97 3.08
C MET A 104 -2.74 4.76 2.57
N ALA A 105 -2.94 3.76 3.44
CA ALA A 105 -3.68 2.53 3.14
C ALA A 105 -5.19 2.73 3.37
N VAL A 106 -5.77 3.67 2.63
CA VAL A 106 -7.18 4.07 2.71
C VAL A 106 -7.84 3.99 1.33
N PRO A 107 -9.18 3.85 1.24
CA PRO A 107 -9.89 3.64 -0.02
C PRO A 107 -9.87 4.88 -0.93
N ASP A 108 -9.87 6.08 -0.36
CA ASP A 108 -10.03 7.32 -1.14
C ASP A 108 -9.29 8.53 -0.52
N ILE A 109 -9.28 9.62 -1.30
CA ILE A 109 -8.63 10.87 -0.93
C ILE A 109 -9.35 11.56 0.24
N ASP A 110 -10.65 11.40 0.40
CA ASP A 110 -11.39 12.12 1.44
C ASP A 110 -11.09 11.53 2.83
N GLU A 111 -10.95 10.21 2.96
CA GLU A 111 -10.46 9.58 4.18
C GLU A 111 -8.99 9.99 4.45
N ALA A 112 -8.13 10.00 3.42
CA ALA A 112 -6.75 10.45 3.58
C ALA A 112 -6.67 11.88 4.11
N LYS A 113 -7.48 12.82 3.57
CA LYS A 113 -7.53 14.21 4.04
C LYS A 113 -7.95 14.32 5.50
N GLN A 114 -8.95 13.55 5.93
CA GLN A 114 -9.40 13.56 7.32
C GLN A 114 -8.29 13.11 8.28
N LEU A 115 -7.56 12.05 7.93
CA LEU A 115 -6.47 11.52 8.73
C LEU A 115 -5.25 12.47 8.75
N VAL A 116 -4.87 13.01 7.61
CA VAL A 116 -3.73 13.94 7.49
C VAL A 116 -4.02 15.27 8.18
N ALA A 117 -5.27 15.72 8.19
CA ALA A 117 -5.68 16.94 8.91
C ALA A 117 -5.50 16.86 10.44
N THR A 118 -5.29 15.66 11.00
CA THR A 118 -4.97 15.48 12.43
C THR A 118 -3.50 15.76 12.76
N ASP A 119 -2.65 15.94 11.75
CA ASP A 119 -1.22 16.12 11.93
C ASP A 119 -0.87 17.54 12.38
N PRO A 120 -0.11 17.72 13.47
CA PRO A 120 0.30 19.04 13.96
C PRO A 120 1.02 19.92 12.93
N VAL A 121 1.81 19.35 12.01
CA VAL A 121 2.49 20.13 10.96
C VAL A 121 1.50 20.70 9.93
N ILE A 122 0.36 20.03 9.73
CA ILE A 122 -0.74 20.50 8.88
C ILE A 122 -1.59 21.53 9.64
N ILE A 123 -1.97 21.20 10.88
CA ILE A 123 -2.78 22.08 11.73
C ILE A 123 -2.12 23.46 11.89
N LYS A 124 -0.79 23.48 12.11
CA LYS A 124 -0.03 24.73 12.26
C LYS A 124 0.32 25.41 10.93
N GLY A 125 0.08 24.75 9.80
CA GLY A 125 0.42 25.28 8.47
C GLY A 125 1.92 25.29 8.15
N GLU A 126 2.76 24.57 8.92
CA GLU A 126 4.18 24.36 8.61
C GLU A 126 4.35 23.55 7.32
N MET A 127 3.39 22.65 7.07
CA MET A 127 3.29 21.89 5.83
C MET A 127 1.87 21.94 5.28
N VAL A 128 1.75 21.75 3.96
CA VAL A 128 0.51 21.49 3.24
C VAL A 128 0.61 20.14 2.54
N ALA A 129 -0.53 19.53 2.24
CA ALA A 129 -0.56 18.19 1.68
C ALA A 129 -1.19 18.20 0.26
N GLU A 130 -0.56 17.47 -0.65
CA GLU A 130 -1.05 17.17 -1.99
C GLU A 130 -1.37 15.67 -2.07
N TYR A 131 -2.50 15.29 -2.71
CA TYR A 131 -3.06 13.95 -2.66
C TYR A 131 -3.20 13.36 -4.04
N HIS A 132 -2.72 12.12 -4.23
CA HIS A 132 -2.81 11.37 -5.47
C HIS A 132 -3.34 9.95 -5.22
N LYS A 133 -4.23 9.47 -6.09
CA LYS A 133 -4.58 8.04 -6.11
C LYS A 133 -3.34 7.26 -6.54
N TYR A 134 -3.01 6.25 -5.79
CA TYR A 134 -1.87 5.38 -6.07
C TYR A 134 -2.31 3.91 -6.07
N TYR A 135 -1.88 3.18 -7.07
CA TYR A 135 -2.08 1.74 -7.16
C TYR A 135 -0.71 1.09 -7.16
N GLY A 136 -0.42 0.33 -6.11
CA GLY A 136 0.90 -0.21 -5.85
C GLY A 136 0.86 -1.57 -5.18
N SER A 137 2.02 -2.19 -5.02
CA SER A 137 2.13 -3.50 -4.39
C SER A 137 1.50 -3.51 -2.99
N ALA A 138 0.64 -4.50 -2.72
CA ALA A 138 0.06 -4.72 -1.40
C ALA A 138 1.13 -5.09 -0.35
N ALA A 139 2.33 -5.53 -0.79
CA ALA A 139 3.46 -5.81 0.09
C ALA A 139 3.96 -4.56 0.86
N LEU A 140 3.58 -3.33 0.46
CA LEU A 140 3.84 -2.13 1.25
C LEU A 140 3.23 -2.21 2.66
N MET A 141 2.16 -2.98 2.86
CA MET A 141 1.57 -3.23 4.19
C MET A 141 2.49 -4.04 5.12
N MET A 142 3.48 -4.74 4.56
CA MET A 142 4.47 -5.52 5.33
C MET A 142 5.66 -4.67 5.79
N VAL A 143 5.82 -3.45 5.28
CA VAL A 143 6.94 -2.55 5.60
C VAL A 143 7.03 -2.30 7.10
N ARG A 144 5.91 -2.08 7.79
CA ARG A 144 5.86 -1.83 9.24
C ARG A 144 6.49 -2.95 10.04
N ASP A 145 6.12 -4.19 9.77
CA ASP A 145 6.61 -5.35 10.53
C ASP A 145 8.08 -5.65 10.18
N GLY A 146 8.46 -5.45 8.92
CA GLY A 146 9.85 -5.49 8.49
C GLY A 146 10.68 -4.42 9.20
N HIS A 147 10.18 -3.18 9.26
CA HIS A 147 10.84 -2.06 9.92
C HIS A 147 11.10 -2.32 11.41
N LYS A 148 10.10 -2.84 12.15
CA LYS A 148 10.25 -3.19 13.58
C LYS A 148 11.39 -4.20 13.83
N ARG A 149 11.71 -5.05 12.86
CA ARG A 149 12.77 -6.07 12.98
C ARG A 149 14.17 -5.54 12.67
N ILE A 150 14.28 -4.40 11.98
CA ILE A 150 15.57 -3.82 11.57
C ILE A 150 15.91 -2.52 12.32
N ALA A 151 14.93 -1.87 12.93
CA ALA A 151 15.16 -0.67 13.72
C ALA A 151 15.74 -1.00 15.09
N LYS A 152 16.87 -0.41 15.45
CA LYS A 152 17.46 -0.51 16.79
C LYS A 152 16.87 0.49 17.79
N LYS A 153 16.23 1.56 17.30
CA LYS A 153 15.59 2.61 18.11
C LYS A 153 14.23 2.92 17.47
N SER A 154 13.22 3.18 18.28
CA SER A 154 11.97 3.80 17.81
C SER A 154 12.22 5.25 17.41
N MET A 155 11.49 5.72 16.43
CA MET A 155 11.44 7.15 16.09
C MET A 155 10.65 7.93 17.14
#